data_a2a5b68b32f5705592a12113eacafd46
#
_entry.id   a2a5b68b32f5705592a12113eacafd46
#
_cell.length_a   1.000
_cell.length_b   1.000
_cell.length_c   1.000
_cell.angle_alpha   90.00
_cell.angle_beta   90.00
_cell.angle_gamma   90.00
#
_symmetry.space_group_name_H-M   'P 1'
#
loop_
_entity.id
_entity.type
_entity.pdbx_description
1 polymer ?
#
loop_
_entity_poly.entity_id
_entity_poly.type
_entity_poly.pdbx_seq_one_letter_code
_entity_poly.pdbx_strand_id
1 'polypeptide(L)'
;MTVPLHQPATGAQLLKYTAPGAVAEILARDPRLIIPVGTCEQHGPHLPLGCATIIAEQLCDDLSDTYKVLRAPTVEYGVNVESARQAVGNSSMRRKTLHRMLNDLLASWEGCGFREFILITAHDHEPHQDALSTVVTREARVRVVDLYAIPLGDLMEGQSEHMHGDEADTSIMLYLAPELVRMDWAQDFMLTREQLRRYRRGHLRVPKESAGSIGRPSLATAEKGRAMYERIRQRVSERIFLTPAPDE
;
A
#
# COMPACT_ATOMS: atom_id res chain seq x y z
N MET A 1 -17.02 21.48 6.35
CA MET A 1 -17.15 20.44 5.32
C MET A 1 -16.82 19.11 5.96
N THR A 2 -17.80 18.24 6.11
CA THR A 2 -17.57 16.86 6.55
C THR A 2 -17.00 16.11 5.35
N VAL A 3 -15.73 15.75 5.42
CA VAL A 3 -15.13 14.80 4.46
C VAL A 3 -15.90 13.48 4.62
N PRO A 4 -16.44 12.87 3.55
CA PRO A 4 -17.05 11.57 3.66
C PRO A 4 -16.01 10.61 4.22
N LEU A 5 -16.34 9.90 5.29
CA LEU A 5 -15.52 8.77 5.74
C LEU A 5 -15.40 7.82 4.54
N HIS A 6 -14.19 7.36 4.24
CA HIS A 6 -13.94 6.33 3.23
C HIS A 6 -14.91 5.18 3.49
N GLN A 7 -15.88 5.01 2.61
CA GLN A 7 -16.81 3.89 2.69
C GLN A 7 -16.13 2.71 1.98
N PRO A 8 -15.99 1.56 2.66
CA PRO A 8 -15.47 0.36 2.02
C PRO A 8 -16.30 0.05 0.78
N ALA A 9 -15.66 -0.56 -0.23
CA ALA A 9 -16.35 -1.06 -1.41
C ALA A 9 -17.57 -1.90 -0.96
N THR A 10 -18.74 -1.61 -1.54
CA THR A 10 -19.98 -2.28 -1.17
C THR A 10 -19.87 -3.77 -1.50
N GLY A 11 -19.64 -4.62 -0.51
CA GLY A 11 -19.51 -6.07 -0.67
C GLY A 11 -18.21 -6.68 -0.18
N ALA A 12 -17.22 -5.85 0.22
CA ALA A 12 -16.00 -6.33 0.87
C ALA A 12 -16.30 -7.06 2.20
N GLN A 13 -15.63 -8.17 2.44
CA GLN A 13 -15.81 -9.02 3.63
C GLN A 13 -14.88 -8.53 4.77
N LEU A 14 -15.24 -7.40 5.39
CA LEU A 14 -14.39 -6.75 6.40
C LEU A 14 -14.47 -7.46 7.76
N LEU A 15 -13.38 -8.08 8.18
CA LEU A 15 -13.29 -8.86 9.42
C LEU A 15 -13.79 -8.06 10.64
N LYS A 16 -13.47 -6.76 10.71
CA LYS A 16 -13.89 -5.89 11.84
C LYS A 16 -15.40 -5.66 11.95
N TYR A 17 -16.16 -5.92 10.89
CA TYR A 17 -17.62 -5.75 10.87
C TYR A 17 -18.35 -7.08 10.74
N THR A 18 -17.64 -8.21 10.70
CA THR A 18 -18.20 -9.54 10.49
C THR A 18 -18.31 -10.28 11.82
N ALA A 19 -19.47 -10.82 12.12
CA ALA A 19 -19.68 -11.61 13.34
C ALA A 19 -18.90 -12.93 13.27
N PRO A 20 -18.43 -13.50 14.40
CA PRO A 20 -17.61 -14.71 14.43
C PRO A 20 -18.20 -15.91 13.68
N GLY A 21 -19.52 -16.12 13.73
CA GLY A 21 -20.18 -17.19 12.98
C GLY A 21 -20.05 -17.03 11.45
N ALA A 22 -20.26 -15.81 10.94
CA ALA A 22 -20.08 -15.51 9.52
C ALA A 22 -18.58 -15.57 9.11
N VAL A 23 -17.66 -15.19 9.98
CA VAL A 23 -16.22 -15.40 9.76
C VAL A 23 -15.93 -16.89 9.56
N ALA A 24 -16.47 -17.78 10.41
CA ALA A 24 -16.28 -19.22 10.31
C ALA A 24 -16.82 -19.79 8.99
N GLU A 25 -17.97 -19.32 8.51
CA GLU A 25 -18.55 -19.73 7.23
C GLU A 25 -17.67 -19.32 6.03
N ILE A 26 -17.14 -18.08 6.04
CA ILE A 26 -16.26 -17.61 4.99
C ILE A 26 -14.92 -18.37 5.03
N LEU A 27 -14.34 -18.53 6.22
CA LEU A 27 -13.09 -19.24 6.44
C LEU A 27 -13.15 -20.70 5.98
N ALA A 28 -14.28 -21.39 6.20
CA ALA A 28 -14.49 -22.76 5.74
C ALA A 28 -14.49 -22.88 4.20
N ARG A 29 -14.85 -21.80 3.49
CA ARG A 29 -14.86 -21.75 2.02
C ARG A 29 -13.50 -21.29 1.46
N ASP A 30 -12.89 -20.30 2.10
CA ASP A 30 -11.64 -19.68 1.67
C ASP A 30 -10.78 -19.29 2.88
N PRO A 31 -9.67 -19.99 3.13
CA PRO A 31 -8.82 -19.77 4.30
C PRO A 31 -7.83 -18.60 4.13
N ARG A 32 -7.97 -17.78 3.11
CA ARG A 32 -7.12 -16.62 2.85
C ARG A 32 -7.57 -15.40 3.66
N LEU A 33 -6.61 -14.56 4.04
CA LEU A 33 -6.85 -13.26 4.66
C LEU A 33 -6.02 -12.19 3.93
N ILE A 34 -6.70 -11.17 3.40
CA ILE A 34 -6.05 -10.00 2.82
C ILE A 34 -5.77 -8.99 3.94
N ILE A 35 -4.55 -8.48 4.01
CA ILE A 35 -4.11 -7.55 5.06
C ILE A 35 -3.50 -6.31 4.41
N PRO A 36 -4.18 -5.16 4.41
CA PRO A 36 -3.58 -3.91 3.99
C PRO A 36 -2.58 -3.42 5.03
N VAL A 37 -1.37 -3.08 4.58
CA VAL A 37 -0.30 -2.52 5.41
C VAL A 37 0.14 -1.20 4.80
N GLY A 38 -0.23 -0.12 5.45
CA GLY A 38 0.04 1.24 5.02
C GLY A 38 1.11 1.95 5.83
N THR A 39 1.15 3.26 5.67
CA THR A 39 2.02 4.18 6.41
C THR A 39 1.27 5.47 6.73
N CYS A 40 1.68 6.13 7.80
CA CYS A 40 1.31 7.52 8.08
C CYS A 40 2.52 8.39 7.77
N GLU A 41 2.66 8.81 6.51
CA GLU A 41 3.86 9.43 5.96
C GLU A 41 3.51 10.57 5.00
N GLN A 42 4.30 11.65 5.03
CA GLN A 42 4.17 12.71 4.06
C GLN A 42 4.53 12.23 2.65
N HIS A 43 3.80 12.67 1.64
CA HIS A 43 4.00 12.43 0.21
C HIS A 43 4.01 13.76 -0.58
N GLY A 44 4.70 14.77 -0.03
CA GLY A 44 4.63 16.15 -0.51
C GLY A 44 3.48 16.93 0.14
N PRO A 45 3.39 18.24 -0.12
CA PRO A 45 2.37 19.09 0.50
C PRO A 45 0.96 18.87 -0.07
N HIS A 46 0.83 18.19 -1.19
CA HIS A 46 -0.39 18.03 -1.98
C HIS A 46 -1.14 16.72 -1.71
N LEU A 47 -0.52 15.75 -1.04
CA LEU A 47 -1.12 14.45 -0.73
C LEU A 47 -1.37 14.29 0.78
N PRO A 48 -2.39 13.50 1.17
CA PRO A 48 -2.62 13.20 2.58
C PRO A 48 -1.52 12.29 3.14
N LEU A 49 -1.32 12.32 4.47
CA LEU A 49 -0.36 11.45 5.15
C LEU A 49 -0.65 9.94 5.00
N GLY A 50 -1.91 9.60 4.78
CA GLY A 50 -2.37 8.22 4.55
C GLY A 50 -2.33 7.79 3.08
N CYS A 51 -1.59 8.43 2.19
CA CYS A 51 -1.59 8.13 0.76
C CYS A 51 -1.41 6.62 0.48
N ALA A 52 -0.31 6.03 0.94
CA ALA A 52 -0.04 4.60 0.77
C ALA A 52 -1.11 3.70 1.43
N THR A 53 -1.64 4.12 2.57
CA THR A 53 -2.71 3.40 3.28
C THR A 53 -3.99 3.37 2.46
N ILE A 54 -4.44 4.53 1.94
CA ILE A 54 -5.66 4.67 1.15
C ILE A 54 -5.60 3.80 -0.11
N ILE A 55 -4.47 3.83 -0.82
CA ILE A 55 -4.26 3.02 -2.03
C ILE A 55 -4.32 1.52 -1.71
N ALA A 56 -3.62 1.08 -0.67
CA ALA A 56 -3.60 -0.32 -0.26
C ALA A 56 -4.98 -0.79 0.24
N GLU A 57 -5.69 0.03 1.01
CA GLU A 57 -7.05 -0.27 1.50
C GLU A 57 -8.03 -0.46 0.37
N GLN A 58 -8.08 0.50 -0.57
CA GLN A 58 -9.01 0.42 -1.69
C GLN A 58 -8.79 -0.84 -2.50
N LEU A 59 -7.54 -1.19 -2.79
CA LEU A 59 -7.25 -2.43 -3.51
C LEU A 59 -7.66 -3.67 -2.72
N CYS A 60 -7.41 -3.71 -1.41
CA CYS A 60 -7.81 -4.82 -0.56
C CYS A 60 -9.33 -4.97 -0.50
N ASP A 61 -10.07 -3.86 -0.46
CA ASP A 61 -11.52 -3.85 -0.46
C ASP A 61 -12.08 -4.37 -1.79
N ASP A 62 -11.54 -3.90 -2.93
CA ASP A 62 -11.94 -4.36 -4.27
C ASP A 62 -11.66 -5.87 -4.48
N LEU A 63 -10.50 -6.35 -4.02
CA LEU A 63 -10.16 -7.77 -4.09
C LEU A 63 -11.05 -8.61 -3.17
N SER A 64 -11.31 -8.13 -1.96
CA SER A 64 -12.22 -8.78 -1.02
C SER A 64 -13.64 -8.88 -1.58
N ASP A 65 -14.14 -7.82 -2.21
CA ASP A 65 -15.46 -7.84 -2.88
C ASP A 65 -15.47 -8.79 -4.07
N THR A 66 -14.44 -8.74 -4.92
CA THR A 66 -14.37 -9.58 -6.14
C THR A 66 -14.30 -11.07 -5.80
N TYR A 67 -13.42 -11.46 -4.86
CA TYR A 67 -13.13 -12.86 -4.55
C TYR A 67 -13.87 -13.37 -3.31
N LYS A 68 -14.60 -12.53 -2.61
CA LYS A 68 -15.33 -12.86 -1.37
C LYS A 68 -14.44 -13.46 -0.28
N VAL A 69 -13.21 -12.95 -0.20
CA VAL A 69 -12.18 -13.30 0.78
C VAL A 69 -12.19 -12.31 1.92
N LEU A 70 -11.95 -12.76 3.15
CA LEU A 70 -11.86 -11.87 4.31
C LEU A 70 -10.71 -10.87 4.19
N ARG A 71 -10.99 -9.64 4.61
CA ARG A 71 -10.02 -8.54 4.68
C ARG A 71 -9.85 -8.11 6.14
N ALA A 72 -8.63 -8.19 6.66
CA ALA A 72 -8.25 -7.78 8.02
C ALA A 72 -8.39 -6.28 8.25
N PRO A 73 -8.49 -5.81 9.50
CA PRO A 73 -8.27 -4.40 9.81
C PRO A 73 -6.93 -3.91 9.27
N THR A 74 -6.89 -2.66 8.79
CA THR A 74 -5.68 -2.07 8.22
C THR A 74 -4.60 -1.86 9.29
N VAL A 75 -3.37 -2.16 8.94
CA VAL A 75 -2.18 -1.71 9.66
C VAL A 75 -1.79 -0.34 9.10
N GLU A 76 -2.18 0.72 9.79
CA GLU A 76 -2.02 2.09 9.29
C GLU A 76 -0.63 2.70 9.53
N TYR A 77 0.21 2.05 10.31
CA TYR A 77 1.54 2.54 10.65
C TYR A 77 2.61 1.60 10.12
N GLY A 78 3.53 2.16 9.33
CA GLY A 78 4.63 1.44 8.71
C GLY A 78 6.01 1.93 9.18
N VAL A 79 7.02 1.61 8.40
CA VAL A 79 8.40 2.09 8.58
C VAL A 79 8.67 3.12 7.49
N ASN A 80 8.64 4.39 7.85
CA ASN A 80 8.81 5.50 6.92
C ASN A 80 10.29 5.81 6.64
N VAL A 81 10.55 6.51 5.56
CA VAL A 81 11.88 7.05 5.25
C VAL A 81 12.31 8.04 6.34
N GLU A 82 13.58 8.02 6.72
CA GLU A 82 14.05 8.79 7.88
C GLU A 82 13.83 10.31 7.74
N SER A 83 13.97 10.86 6.54
CA SER A 83 13.69 12.28 6.25
C SER A 83 12.22 12.64 6.44
N ALA A 84 11.32 11.74 6.08
CA ALA A 84 9.89 11.90 6.25
C ALA A 84 9.45 11.93 7.72
N ARG A 85 10.23 11.34 8.63
CA ARG A 85 9.96 11.37 10.07
C ARG A 85 9.93 12.77 10.67
N GLN A 86 10.55 13.75 10.02
CA GLN A 86 10.62 15.15 10.49
C GLN A 86 9.40 15.98 10.04
N ALA A 87 8.56 15.47 9.13
CA ALA A 87 7.36 16.17 8.70
C ALA A 87 6.26 16.11 9.76
N VAL A 88 5.51 17.20 9.89
CA VAL A 88 4.42 17.30 10.87
C VAL A 88 3.34 16.25 10.57
N GLY A 89 2.97 15.48 11.57
CA GLY A 89 1.95 14.43 11.47
C GLY A 89 2.50 13.06 11.09
N ASN A 90 3.74 12.95 10.62
CA ASN A 90 4.33 11.64 10.33
C ASN A 90 4.41 10.76 11.58
N SER A 91 4.12 9.48 11.39
CA SER A 91 4.25 8.47 12.44
C SER A 91 4.89 7.21 11.88
N SER A 92 6.07 6.87 12.39
CA SER A 92 6.85 5.72 11.91
C SER A 92 7.15 4.74 13.02
N MET A 93 6.99 3.46 12.74
CA MET A 93 7.48 2.39 13.59
C MET A 93 8.94 2.03 13.28
N ARG A 94 9.62 1.38 14.23
CA ARG A 94 10.86 0.68 13.93
C ARG A 94 10.54 -0.60 13.15
N ARG A 95 11.42 -0.99 12.22
CA ARG A 95 11.29 -2.25 11.45
C ARG A 95 10.97 -3.46 12.35
N LYS A 96 11.72 -3.63 13.45
CA LYS A 96 11.50 -4.72 14.41
C LYS A 96 10.14 -4.66 15.11
N THR A 97 9.57 -3.47 15.30
CA THR A 97 8.26 -3.30 15.95
C THR A 97 7.16 -3.74 15.00
N LEU A 98 7.19 -3.28 13.74
CA LEU A 98 6.25 -3.69 12.70
C LEU A 98 6.31 -5.22 12.49
N HIS A 99 7.53 -5.77 12.33
CA HIS A 99 7.73 -7.20 12.16
C HIS A 99 7.15 -8.03 13.32
N ARG A 100 7.39 -7.63 14.58
CA ARG A 100 6.84 -8.35 15.74
C ARG A 100 5.32 -8.27 15.79
N MET A 101 4.76 -7.09 15.58
CA MET A 101 3.31 -6.89 15.57
C MET A 101 2.65 -7.77 14.50
N LEU A 102 3.21 -7.82 13.29
CA LEU A 102 2.69 -8.67 12.23
C LEU A 102 2.78 -10.15 12.62
N ASN A 103 3.91 -10.62 13.16
CA ASN A 103 4.03 -12.01 13.62
C ASN A 103 2.99 -12.37 14.68
N ASP A 104 2.73 -11.50 15.66
CA ASP A 104 1.72 -11.74 16.69
C ASP A 104 0.31 -11.83 16.09
N LEU A 105 -0.03 -10.94 15.14
CA LEU A 105 -1.32 -10.97 14.45
C LEU A 105 -1.47 -12.23 13.58
N LEU A 106 -0.46 -12.56 12.78
CA LEU A 106 -0.49 -13.74 11.90
C LEU A 106 -0.59 -15.02 12.71
N ALA A 107 0.18 -15.16 13.80
CA ALA A 107 0.11 -16.33 14.68
C ALA A 107 -1.28 -16.51 15.31
N SER A 108 -1.93 -15.40 15.71
CA SER A 108 -3.29 -15.40 16.24
C SER A 108 -4.31 -15.86 15.20
N TRP A 109 -4.26 -15.30 13.98
CA TRP A 109 -5.16 -15.69 12.89
C TRP A 109 -4.91 -17.10 12.39
N GLU A 110 -3.66 -17.54 12.30
CA GLU A 110 -3.31 -18.93 11.97
C GLU A 110 -3.92 -19.91 12.99
N GLY A 111 -3.87 -19.55 14.29
CA GLY A 111 -4.54 -20.30 15.36
C GLY A 111 -6.07 -20.37 15.21
N CYS A 112 -6.68 -19.39 14.54
CA CYS A 112 -8.11 -19.37 14.22
C CYS A 112 -8.47 -20.15 12.95
N GLY A 113 -7.48 -20.66 12.20
CA GLY A 113 -7.72 -21.50 11.01
C GLY A 113 -7.41 -20.86 9.68
N PHE A 114 -6.92 -19.60 9.63
CA PHE A 114 -6.41 -19.02 8.39
C PHE A 114 -5.15 -19.75 7.93
N ARG A 115 -4.98 -19.94 6.62
CA ARG A 115 -3.89 -20.71 6.01
C ARG A 115 -3.07 -19.95 4.98
N GLU A 116 -3.55 -18.79 4.53
CA GLU A 116 -2.80 -17.92 3.63
C GLU A 116 -3.04 -16.46 3.98
N PHE A 117 -1.94 -15.70 4.13
CA PHE A 117 -1.93 -14.28 4.41
C PHE A 117 -1.39 -13.50 3.22
N ILE A 118 -2.15 -12.52 2.73
CA ILE A 118 -1.79 -11.68 1.60
C ILE A 118 -1.60 -10.26 2.14
N LEU A 119 -0.36 -9.87 2.40
CA LEU A 119 0.00 -8.53 2.87
C LEU A 119 0.16 -7.63 1.65
N ILE A 120 -0.64 -6.58 1.56
CA ILE A 120 -0.64 -5.62 0.43
C ILE A 120 -0.18 -4.26 0.92
N THR A 121 0.81 -3.67 0.25
CA THR A 121 1.34 -2.35 0.60
C THR A 121 1.65 -1.52 -0.64
N ALA A 122 1.40 -0.22 -0.57
CA ALA A 122 1.79 0.79 -1.55
C ALA A 122 2.98 1.62 -1.03
N HIS A 123 3.96 0.96 -0.38
CA HIS A 123 5.12 1.62 0.20
C HIS A 123 6.38 0.78 -0.02
N ASP A 124 7.25 1.25 -0.92
CA ASP A 124 8.43 0.54 -1.43
C ASP A 124 9.70 0.72 -0.58
N HIS A 125 9.60 1.37 0.60
CA HIS A 125 10.76 1.56 1.48
C HIS A 125 11.33 0.23 2.00
N GLU A 126 12.62 -0.04 1.70
CA GLU A 126 13.29 -1.31 2.00
C GLU A 126 13.07 -1.81 3.45
N PRO A 127 13.27 -1.02 4.54
CA PRO A 127 13.01 -1.50 5.89
C PRO A 127 11.54 -1.83 6.18
N HIS A 128 10.59 -1.25 5.45
CA HIS A 128 9.18 -1.61 5.52
C HIS A 128 8.94 -2.96 4.84
N GLN A 129 9.43 -3.12 3.62
CA GLN A 129 9.36 -4.38 2.87
C GLN A 129 10.03 -5.54 3.61
N ASP A 130 11.20 -5.30 4.22
CA ASP A 130 11.88 -6.25 5.09
C ASP A 130 11.02 -6.72 6.26
N ALA A 131 10.29 -5.81 6.90
CA ALA A 131 9.43 -6.16 8.01
C ALA A 131 8.27 -7.09 7.57
N LEU A 132 7.77 -6.92 6.35
CA LEU A 132 6.68 -7.73 5.80
C LEU A 132 7.19 -9.08 5.25
N SER A 133 8.31 -9.06 4.53
CA SER A 133 8.83 -10.25 3.83
C SER A 133 9.50 -11.27 4.76
N THR A 134 9.86 -10.87 5.98
CA THR A 134 10.53 -11.73 6.96
C THR A 134 9.60 -12.23 8.07
N VAL A 135 8.29 -12.02 7.97
CA VAL A 135 7.31 -12.59 8.93
C VAL A 135 7.34 -14.11 8.89
N VAL A 136 7.04 -14.72 10.03
CA VAL A 136 7.10 -16.18 10.22
C VAL A 136 5.73 -16.68 10.66
N THR A 137 5.27 -17.75 10.03
CA THR A 137 4.09 -18.52 10.39
C THR A 137 4.52 -19.97 10.69
N ARG A 138 3.64 -20.80 11.24
CA ARG A 138 3.90 -22.22 11.50
C ARG A 138 3.74 -23.05 10.22
N GLU A 139 2.58 -22.91 9.57
CA GLU A 139 2.18 -23.68 8.39
C GLU A 139 1.54 -22.80 7.32
N ALA A 140 0.98 -21.62 7.71
CA ALA A 140 0.30 -20.73 6.80
C ALA A 140 1.27 -20.13 5.78
N ARG A 141 0.82 -19.99 4.55
CA ARG A 141 1.55 -19.29 3.48
C ARG A 141 1.47 -17.78 3.67
N VAL A 142 2.56 -17.08 3.43
CA VAL A 142 2.59 -15.62 3.40
C VAL A 142 3.00 -15.12 2.01
N ARG A 143 2.21 -14.19 1.47
CA ARG A 143 2.54 -13.47 0.24
C ARG A 143 2.60 -11.98 0.55
N VAL A 144 3.67 -11.33 0.15
CA VAL A 144 3.82 -9.88 0.21
C VAL A 144 3.66 -9.31 -1.20
N VAL A 145 2.80 -8.33 -1.32
CA VAL A 145 2.49 -7.63 -2.57
C VAL A 145 2.85 -6.16 -2.41
N ASP A 146 3.96 -5.78 -3.01
CA ASP A 146 4.33 -4.39 -3.24
C ASP A 146 3.68 -3.91 -4.53
N LEU A 147 2.80 -2.91 -4.44
CA LEU A 147 2.07 -2.41 -5.58
C LEU A 147 2.97 -1.72 -6.59
N TYR A 148 4.05 -1.10 -6.14
CA TYR A 148 5.00 -0.39 -7.00
C TYR A 148 6.10 -1.29 -7.59
N ALA A 149 6.13 -2.57 -7.23
CA ALA A 149 6.87 -3.58 -8.00
C ALA A 149 6.20 -3.91 -9.34
N ILE A 150 4.96 -3.44 -9.58
CA ILE A 150 4.26 -3.56 -10.86
C ILE A 150 4.72 -2.41 -11.77
N PRO A 151 5.24 -2.69 -13.00
CA PRO A 151 5.71 -1.62 -13.88
C PRO A 151 4.58 -0.68 -14.31
N LEU A 152 4.75 0.62 -14.03
CA LEU A 152 3.83 1.71 -14.38
C LEU A 152 4.48 2.78 -15.28
N GLY A 153 5.76 2.63 -15.61
CA GLY A 153 6.56 3.66 -16.27
C GLY A 153 6.06 4.10 -17.65
N ASP A 154 5.39 3.21 -18.37
CA ASP A 154 4.76 3.52 -19.67
C ASP A 154 3.44 4.34 -19.53
N LEU A 155 2.92 4.48 -18.34
CA LEU A 155 1.76 5.33 -17.99
C LEU A 155 2.18 6.68 -17.41
N MET A 156 3.47 6.89 -17.13
CA MET A 156 4.03 8.14 -16.62
C MET A 156 4.72 8.94 -17.74
N GLU A 157 4.67 10.26 -17.62
CA GLU A 157 5.35 11.17 -18.55
C GLU A 157 6.63 11.77 -17.95
N GLY A 158 6.66 11.96 -16.66
CA GLY A 158 7.75 12.63 -15.95
C GLY A 158 8.95 11.74 -15.67
N GLN A 159 8.74 10.45 -15.55
CA GLN A 159 9.74 9.48 -15.13
C GLN A 159 9.31 8.04 -15.49
N SER A 160 10.27 7.12 -15.52
CA SER A 160 10.01 5.71 -15.89
C SER A 160 9.82 4.77 -14.69
N GLU A 161 10.05 5.26 -13.48
CA GLU A 161 9.97 4.47 -12.25
C GLU A 161 9.23 5.27 -11.19
N HIS A 162 8.48 4.56 -10.33
CA HIS A 162 7.84 5.15 -9.16
C HIS A 162 8.88 5.77 -8.23
N MET A 163 8.51 6.89 -7.65
CA MET A 163 9.25 7.59 -6.60
C MET A 163 8.26 8.10 -5.53
N HIS A 164 8.74 8.80 -4.54
CA HIS A 164 7.95 9.21 -3.39
C HIS A 164 7.07 10.44 -3.66
N GLY A 165 5.76 10.32 -3.57
CA GLY A 165 4.79 11.42 -3.78
C GLY A 165 4.82 11.98 -5.20
N ASP A 166 5.05 11.13 -6.18
CA ASP A 166 5.28 11.45 -7.58
C ASP A 166 4.01 11.52 -8.45
N GLU A 167 4.22 11.43 -9.76
CA GLU A 167 3.14 11.38 -10.75
C GLU A 167 2.22 10.16 -10.55
N ALA A 168 2.76 9.00 -10.13
CA ALA A 168 1.97 7.79 -9.93
C ALA A 168 1.11 7.87 -8.66
N ASP A 169 1.72 8.18 -7.51
CA ASP A 169 0.98 8.37 -6.25
C ASP A 169 -0.13 9.40 -6.42
N THR A 170 0.21 10.54 -7.03
CA THR A 170 -0.73 11.66 -7.21
C THR A 170 -1.86 11.28 -8.16
N SER A 171 -1.55 10.60 -9.28
CA SER A 171 -2.55 10.17 -10.25
C SER A 171 -3.53 9.15 -9.63
N ILE A 172 -3.00 8.15 -8.93
CA ILE A 172 -3.84 7.13 -8.27
C ILE A 172 -4.74 7.80 -7.22
N MET A 173 -4.20 8.72 -6.42
CA MET A 173 -4.99 9.46 -5.44
C MET A 173 -6.05 10.37 -6.08
N LEU A 174 -5.75 11.02 -7.20
CA LEU A 174 -6.74 11.81 -7.97
C LEU A 174 -7.90 10.94 -8.48
N TYR A 175 -7.65 9.66 -8.77
CA TYR A 175 -8.68 8.71 -9.17
C TYR A 175 -9.48 8.19 -7.97
N LEU A 176 -8.82 7.82 -6.87
CA LEU A 176 -9.45 7.16 -5.73
C LEU A 176 -10.11 8.14 -4.73
N ALA A 177 -9.47 9.26 -4.47
CA ALA A 177 -9.87 10.23 -3.45
C ALA A 177 -9.47 11.66 -3.84
N PRO A 178 -10.01 12.20 -4.95
CA PRO A 178 -9.63 13.52 -5.48
C PRO A 178 -9.84 14.67 -4.48
N GLU A 179 -10.80 14.53 -3.57
CA GLU A 179 -11.10 15.50 -2.52
C GLU A 179 -9.98 15.65 -1.48
N LEU A 180 -9.07 14.66 -1.39
CA LEU A 180 -7.92 14.68 -0.49
C LEU A 180 -6.66 15.25 -1.16
N VAL A 181 -6.68 15.48 -2.48
CA VAL A 181 -5.53 15.94 -3.24
C VAL A 181 -5.57 17.46 -3.43
N ARG A 182 -4.48 18.14 -3.15
CA ARG A 182 -4.33 19.59 -3.26
C ARG A 182 -3.36 19.93 -4.39
N MET A 183 -3.81 19.77 -5.64
CA MET A 183 -2.96 19.99 -6.82
C MET A 183 -2.34 21.40 -6.89
N ASP A 184 -2.99 22.40 -6.31
CA ASP A 184 -2.46 23.75 -6.14
C ASP A 184 -1.17 23.82 -5.28
N TRP A 185 -0.88 22.77 -4.51
CA TRP A 185 0.31 22.65 -3.68
C TRP A 185 1.36 21.67 -4.25
N ALA A 186 1.04 21.00 -5.36
CA ALA A 186 1.96 20.06 -5.98
C ALA A 186 3.24 20.78 -6.47
N GLN A 187 4.40 20.21 -6.16
CA GLN A 187 5.71 20.76 -6.52
C GLN A 187 6.57 19.67 -7.12
N ASP A 188 7.06 19.92 -8.32
CA ASP A 188 7.99 19.01 -9.00
C ASP A 188 9.39 19.12 -8.38
N PHE A 189 10.02 17.99 -8.15
CA PHE A 189 11.40 17.91 -7.71
C PHE A 189 12.10 16.69 -8.32
N MET A 190 13.05 16.94 -9.21
CA MET A 190 13.78 15.87 -9.89
C MET A 190 15.18 15.68 -9.29
N LEU A 191 15.51 14.43 -8.98
CA LEU A 191 16.86 14.07 -8.56
C LEU A 191 17.82 14.10 -9.76
N THR A 192 19.04 14.55 -9.52
CA THR A 192 20.13 14.35 -10.47
C THR A 192 20.44 12.87 -10.62
N ARG A 193 21.16 12.48 -11.69
CA ARG A 193 21.58 11.07 -11.90
C ARG A 193 22.35 10.49 -10.70
N GLU A 194 23.20 11.28 -10.08
CA GLU A 194 23.95 10.85 -8.89
C GLU A 194 23.06 10.68 -7.67
N GLN A 195 22.17 11.64 -7.41
CA GLN A 195 21.19 11.58 -6.33
C GLN A 195 20.26 10.38 -6.51
N LEU A 196 19.78 10.11 -7.74
CA LEU A 196 18.94 8.96 -8.05
C LEU A 196 19.64 7.63 -7.76
N ARG A 197 20.94 7.50 -8.10
CA ARG A 197 21.73 6.31 -7.75
C ARG A 197 21.83 6.11 -6.24
N ARG A 198 21.98 7.20 -5.47
CA ARG A 198 22.04 7.16 -4.01
C ARG A 198 20.69 6.85 -3.39
N TYR A 199 19.62 7.40 -3.94
CA TYR A 199 18.23 7.14 -3.53
C TYR A 199 17.90 5.65 -3.68
N ARG A 200 18.14 5.06 -4.84
CA ARG A 200 17.91 3.63 -5.11
C ARG A 200 18.70 2.68 -4.22
N ARG A 201 19.81 3.14 -3.65
CA ARG A 201 20.62 2.38 -2.68
C ARG A 201 20.24 2.65 -1.23
N GLY A 202 19.17 3.37 -0.98
CA GLY A 202 18.75 3.75 0.37
C GLY A 202 19.69 4.75 1.06
N HIS A 203 20.63 5.38 0.32
CA HIS A 203 21.63 6.28 0.88
C HIS A 203 21.28 7.77 0.77
N LEU A 204 20.22 8.11 0.08
CA LEU A 204 19.73 9.47 -0.06
C LEU A 204 18.39 9.63 0.63
N ARG A 205 18.33 10.56 1.56
CA ARG A 205 17.07 11.06 2.13
C ARG A 205 16.39 11.97 1.12
N VAL A 206 15.09 12.20 1.27
CA VAL A 206 14.39 13.26 0.51
C VAL A 206 15.14 14.57 0.75
N PRO A 207 15.68 15.24 -0.28
CA PRO A 207 16.46 16.47 -0.12
C PRO A 207 15.60 17.56 0.56
N LYS A 208 16.25 18.42 1.35
CA LYS A 208 15.56 19.52 2.05
C LYS A 208 15.00 20.58 1.08
N GLU A 209 15.51 20.60 -0.13
CA GLU A 209 15.07 21.48 -1.22
C GLU A 209 13.76 20.98 -1.84
N SER A 210 13.42 19.70 -1.65
CA SER A 210 12.13 19.16 -2.00
C SER A 210 11.10 19.52 -0.92
N ALA A 211 9.90 19.87 -1.35
CA ALA A 211 8.76 20.03 -0.44
C ALA A 211 8.27 18.70 0.19
N GLY A 212 8.94 17.58 -0.11
CA GLY A 212 8.63 16.27 0.41
C GLY A 212 8.36 15.21 -0.68
N SER A 213 7.99 15.61 -1.88
CA SER A 213 7.83 14.73 -3.05
C SER A 213 9.12 14.64 -3.87
N ILE A 214 9.30 13.54 -4.60
CA ILE A 214 10.35 13.35 -5.59
C ILE A 214 9.69 12.88 -6.88
N GLY A 215 9.88 13.61 -7.98
CA GLY A 215 9.24 13.33 -9.26
C GLY A 215 8.46 14.52 -9.78
N ARG A 216 7.45 14.25 -10.60
CA ARG A 216 6.66 15.29 -11.27
C ARG A 216 5.15 15.14 -10.99
N PRO A 217 4.70 15.38 -9.76
CA PRO A 217 3.28 15.33 -9.42
C PRO A 217 2.41 16.29 -10.24
N SER A 218 2.99 17.38 -10.80
CA SER A 218 2.26 18.30 -11.66
C SER A 218 1.71 17.68 -12.94
N LEU A 219 2.25 16.52 -13.38
CA LEU A 219 1.80 15.79 -14.56
C LEU A 219 0.70 14.76 -14.25
N ALA A 220 0.31 14.63 -13.00
CA ALA A 220 -0.69 13.66 -12.58
C ALA A 220 -2.10 14.00 -13.09
N THR A 221 -2.83 12.98 -13.50
CA THR A 221 -4.25 13.07 -13.86
C THR A 221 -5.05 11.88 -13.33
N ALA A 222 -6.35 12.06 -13.12
CA ALA A 222 -7.23 10.98 -12.69
C ALA A 222 -7.32 9.85 -13.73
N GLU A 223 -7.22 10.16 -15.03
CA GLU A 223 -7.22 9.17 -16.11
C GLU A 223 -6.01 8.26 -16.05
N LYS A 224 -4.81 8.82 -15.83
CA LYS A 224 -3.59 8.04 -15.58
C LYS A 224 -3.75 7.19 -14.32
N GLY A 225 -4.26 7.78 -13.25
CA GLY A 225 -4.51 7.10 -11.99
C GLY A 225 -5.42 5.90 -12.15
N ARG A 226 -6.51 6.05 -12.90
CA ARG A 226 -7.40 4.95 -13.26
C ARG A 226 -6.67 3.84 -14.00
N ALA A 227 -5.92 4.18 -15.05
CA ALA A 227 -5.18 3.19 -15.84
C ALA A 227 -4.13 2.44 -15.01
N MET A 228 -3.41 3.17 -14.13
CA MET A 228 -2.43 2.59 -13.20
C MET A 228 -3.10 1.65 -12.19
N TYR A 229 -4.18 2.10 -11.55
CA TYR A 229 -4.91 1.33 -10.56
C TYR A 229 -5.54 0.06 -11.17
N GLU A 230 -6.16 0.15 -12.34
CA GLU A 230 -6.73 -1.00 -13.05
C GLU A 230 -5.63 -2.02 -13.41
N ARG A 231 -4.45 -1.57 -13.87
CA ARG A 231 -3.29 -2.43 -14.11
C ARG A 231 -2.84 -3.13 -12.84
N ILE A 232 -2.68 -2.40 -11.74
CA ILE A 232 -2.29 -2.96 -10.44
C ILE A 232 -3.30 -4.04 -10.03
N ARG A 233 -4.60 -3.70 -10.02
CA ARG A 233 -5.67 -4.63 -9.65
C ARG A 233 -5.66 -5.89 -10.50
N GLN A 234 -5.52 -5.75 -11.82
CA GLN A 234 -5.45 -6.89 -12.73
C GLN A 234 -4.24 -7.78 -12.43
N ARG A 235 -3.04 -7.20 -12.29
CA ARG A 235 -1.80 -7.97 -12.04
C ARG A 235 -1.82 -8.69 -10.69
N VAL A 236 -2.35 -8.05 -9.65
CA VAL A 236 -2.51 -8.68 -8.35
C VAL A 236 -3.54 -9.81 -8.42
N SER A 237 -4.67 -9.59 -9.11
CA SER A 237 -5.68 -10.63 -9.33
C SER A 237 -5.10 -11.86 -10.04
N GLU A 238 -4.40 -11.65 -11.16
CA GLU A 238 -3.76 -12.73 -11.93
C GLU A 238 -2.76 -13.52 -11.07
N ARG A 239 -1.89 -12.81 -10.35
CA ARG A 239 -0.78 -13.42 -9.60
C ARG A 239 -1.22 -14.14 -8.32
N ILE A 240 -2.24 -13.62 -7.65
CA ILE A 240 -2.64 -14.08 -6.31
C ILE A 240 -3.87 -14.96 -6.33
N PHE A 241 -4.86 -14.65 -7.17
CA PHE A 241 -6.17 -15.29 -7.11
C PHE A 241 -6.46 -16.21 -8.29
N LEU A 242 -5.91 -15.94 -9.47
CA LEU A 242 -6.20 -16.69 -10.69
C LEU A 242 -5.09 -17.70 -11.06
N THR A 243 -3.88 -17.55 -10.53
CA THR A 243 -2.83 -18.54 -10.72
C THR A 243 -3.02 -19.66 -9.71
N PRO A 244 -3.12 -20.94 -10.12
CA PRO A 244 -3.12 -22.07 -9.21
C PRO A 244 -1.89 -22.02 -8.29
N ALA A 245 -2.05 -22.43 -7.03
CA ALA A 245 -0.88 -22.64 -6.19
C ALA A 245 0.04 -23.64 -6.91
N PRO A 246 1.36 -23.41 -6.96
CA PRO A 246 2.26 -24.45 -7.45
C PRO A 246 2.01 -25.70 -6.61
N ASP A 247 1.79 -26.82 -7.29
CA ASP A 247 1.64 -28.13 -6.65
C ASP A 247 2.87 -28.34 -5.75
N GLU A 248 2.63 -28.71 -4.48
CA GLU A 248 3.67 -29.06 -3.50
C GLU A 248 4.41 -30.32 -3.90
#